data_0fb5c3d07f3205e81072ee5e0980ab88
#
_entry.id   0fb5c3d07f3205e81072ee5e0980ab88
#
_cell.length_a   1.000
_cell.length_b   1.000
_cell.length_c   1.000
_cell.angle_alpha   90.00
_cell.angle_beta   90.00
_cell.angle_gamma   90.00
#
_symmetry.space_group_name_H-M   'P 1'
#
loop_
_entity.id
_entity.type
_entity.pdbx_description
1 polymer ?
#
loop_
_entity_poly.entity_id
_entity_poly.type
_entity_poly.pdbx_seq_one_letter_code
_entity_poly.pdbx_strand_id
1 'polypeptide(L)'
;MFKKYNFENEILNYESYIDEFTPEVFEEFNLKAEKLDLMSRINNLIDGEIVNKTEHQAAFHPKYRKNIQAKKTTNIEKTEFLIPHIKDCIKKGYKEINIITLGIGGSYEGPKLLLESFNRPLYREFSKIEKTNYDFITGSDPIEFENKIKFLKPDNTFFIVSSKSFSTDETIESLKMAFNWSGDKSKFVAITASPHNAKKYGINQVIEFDKEIGGRYSIWSPITQYH
;
A
#
# COMPACT_ATOMS: atom_id res chain seq x y z
N MET A 1 -17.34 -7.62 -40.49
CA MET A 1 -18.20 -8.26 -39.47
C MET A 1 -17.26 -8.72 -38.34
N PHE A 2 -17.23 -8.01 -37.23
CA PHE A 2 -16.35 -8.36 -36.15
C PHE A 2 -16.78 -9.69 -35.52
N LYS A 3 -15.89 -10.68 -35.49
CA LYS A 3 -16.16 -11.92 -34.76
C LYS A 3 -16.05 -11.58 -33.26
N LYS A 4 -17.16 -11.78 -32.56
CA LYS A 4 -17.26 -11.57 -31.12
C LYS A 4 -16.97 -12.90 -30.42
N TYR A 5 -15.97 -12.95 -29.57
CA TYR A 5 -15.84 -14.03 -28.60
C TYR A 5 -16.59 -13.63 -27.34
N ASN A 6 -17.42 -14.52 -26.85
CA ASN A 6 -18.24 -14.32 -25.66
C ASN A 6 -18.02 -15.49 -24.71
N PHE A 7 -17.69 -15.18 -23.47
CA PHE A 7 -17.65 -16.15 -22.38
C PHE A 7 -18.47 -15.59 -21.21
N GLU A 8 -19.39 -16.37 -20.70
CA GLU A 8 -20.26 -16.00 -19.60
C GLU A 8 -20.35 -17.15 -18.59
N ASN A 9 -20.21 -16.79 -17.31
CA ASN A 9 -20.56 -17.64 -16.18
C ASN A 9 -21.20 -16.79 -15.08
N GLU A 10 -21.48 -17.38 -13.91
CA GLU A 10 -22.14 -16.71 -12.78
C GLU A 10 -21.35 -15.49 -12.23
N ILE A 11 -20.06 -15.39 -12.51
CA ILE A 11 -19.16 -14.39 -11.93
C ILE A 11 -18.66 -13.39 -12.97
N LEU A 12 -18.48 -13.83 -14.23
CA LEU A 12 -17.79 -13.07 -15.27
C LEU A 12 -18.55 -13.16 -16.59
N ASN A 13 -18.84 -12.01 -17.17
CA ASN A 13 -19.18 -11.89 -18.59
C ASN A 13 -18.00 -11.23 -19.30
N TYR A 14 -17.38 -11.97 -20.23
CA TYR A 14 -16.26 -11.49 -21.03
C TYR A 14 -16.63 -11.45 -22.50
N GLU A 15 -16.47 -10.29 -23.11
CA GLU A 15 -16.68 -10.08 -24.54
C GLU A 15 -15.39 -9.54 -25.18
N SER A 16 -14.95 -10.18 -26.27
CA SER A 16 -13.84 -9.66 -27.07
C SER A 16 -14.31 -9.25 -28.47
N TYR A 17 -13.87 -8.08 -28.87
CA TYR A 17 -14.09 -7.52 -30.22
C TYR A 17 -12.79 -7.50 -31.05
N ILE A 18 -11.76 -8.24 -30.59
CA ILE A 18 -10.47 -8.39 -31.28
C ILE A 18 -10.63 -9.49 -32.33
N ASP A 19 -10.33 -9.17 -33.59
CA ASP A 19 -10.53 -10.07 -34.72
C ASP A 19 -9.71 -11.36 -34.63
N GLU A 20 -8.53 -11.28 -34.01
CA GLU A 20 -7.62 -12.42 -33.82
C GLU A 20 -8.10 -13.40 -32.74
N PHE A 21 -9.04 -13.00 -31.88
CA PHE A 21 -9.62 -13.87 -30.85
C PHE A 21 -10.74 -14.75 -31.45
N THR A 22 -10.33 -15.79 -32.18
CA THR A 22 -11.23 -16.78 -32.77
C THR A 22 -11.40 -18.01 -31.85
N PRO A 23 -12.44 -18.84 -32.02
CA PRO A 23 -12.59 -20.06 -31.26
C PRO A 23 -11.38 -21.00 -31.40
N GLU A 24 -10.75 -21.05 -32.59
CA GLU A 24 -9.59 -21.89 -32.86
C GLU A 24 -8.36 -21.42 -32.05
N VAL A 25 -8.18 -20.11 -31.91
CA VAL A 25 -7.10 -19.53 -31.07
C VAL A 25 -7.34 -19.86 -29.60
N PHE A 26 -8.59 -19.84 -29.14
CA PHE A 26 -8.90 -20.26 -27.76
C PHE A 26 -8.63 -21.74 -27.52
N GLU A 27 -8.92 -22.60 -28.48
CA GLU A 27 -8.57 -24.02 -28.38
C GLU A 27 -7.06 -24.24 -28.31
N GLU A 28 -6.29 -23.52 -29.12
CA GLU A 28 -4.83 -23.53 -29.05
C GLU A 28 -4.32 -23.07 -27.66
N PHE A 29 -4.93 -22.03 -27.09
CA PHE A 29 -4.56 -21.56 -25.73
C PHE A 29 -4.91 -22.60 -24.65
N ASN A 30 -6.03 -23.28 -24.76
CA ASN A 30 -6.42 -24.36 -23.86
C ASN A 30 -5.42 -25.50 -23.88
N LEU A 31 -5.04 -25.99 -25.06
CA LEU A 31 -4.03 -27.02 -25.23
C LEU A 31 -2.66 -26.57 -24.65
N LYS A 32 -2.33 -25.32 -24.80
CA LYS A 32 -1.10 -24.74 -24.25
C LYS A 32 -1.16 -24.63 -22.71
N ALA A 33 -2.32 -24.26 -22.17
CA ALA A 33 -2.57 -24.20 -20.72
C ALA A 33 -2.45 -25.59 -20.08
N GLU A 34 -3.02 -26.62 -20.71
CA GLU A 34 -2.88 -28.03 -20.27
C GLU A 34 -1.43 -28.49 -20.26
N LYS A 35 -0.70 -28.27 -21.37
CA LYS A 35 0.74 -28.62 -21.47
C LYS A 35 1.59 -27.93 -20.41
N LEU A 36 1.21 -26.73 -19.98
CA LEU A 36 1.93 -25.96 -18.95
C LEU A 36 1.45 -26.30 -17.54
N ASP A 37 0.48 -27.19 -17.39
CA ASP A 37 -0.18 -27.49 -16.10
C ASP A 37 -0.62 -26.20 -15.37
N LEU A 38 -1.32 -25.34 -16.13
CA LEU A 38 -1.68 -23.99 -15.66
C LEU A 38 -2.57 -24.03 -14.40
N MET A 39 -3.50 -24.99 -14.32
CA MET A 39 -4.40 -25.09 -13.17
C MET A 39 -3.66 -25.44 -11.89
N SER A 40 -2.71 -26.38 -11.95
CA SER A 40 -1.87 -26.70 -10.78
C SER A 40 -1.04 -25.48 -10.34
N ARG A 41 -0.46 -24.75 -11.29
CA ARG A 41 0.28 -23.51 -10.99
C ARG A 41 -0.58 -22.43 -10.37
N ILE A 42 -1.82 -22.27 -10.82
CA ILE A 42 -2.78 -21.33 -10.24
C ILE A 42 -3.13 -21.77 -8.79
N ASN A 43 -3.38 -23.06 -8.60
CA ASN A 43 -3.67 -23.58 -7.25
C ASN A 43 -2.49 -23.36 -6.29
N ASN A 44 -1.27 -23.65 -6.72
CA ASN A 44 -0.07 -23.40 -5.94
C ASN A 44 0.09 -21.91 -5.56
N LEU A 45 -0.24 -21.00 -6.49
CA LEU A 45 -0.26 -19.57 -6.23
C LEU A 45 -1.32 -19.19 -5.18
N ILE A 46 -2.53 -19.73 -5.31
CA ILE A 46 -3.65 -19.45 -4.39
C ILE A 46 -3.37 -20.03 -3.01
N ASP A 47 -2.74 -21.19 -2.93
CA ASP A 47 -2.40 -21.88 -1.68
C ASP A 47 -1.19 -21.27 -0.98
N GLY A 48 -0.48 -20.36 -1.66
CA GLY A 48 0.67 -19.64 -1.10
C GLY A 48 1.93 -20.49 -1.08
N GLU A 49 2.09 -21.39 -2.05
CA GLU A 49 3.34 -22.10 -2.27
C GLU A 49 4.44 -21.17 -2.81
N ILE A 50 5.71 -21.58 -2.68
CA ILE A 50 6.85 -20.80 -3.17
C ILE A 50 6.89 -20.86 -4.70
N VAL A 51 6.19 -19.92 -5.35
CA VAL A 51 6.09 -19.81 -6.81
C VAL A 51 7.04 -18.76 -7.40
N ASN A 52 7.47 -17.77 -6.62
CA ASN A 52 8.49 -16.81 -7.00
C ASN A 52 9.88 -17.39 -6.71
N LYS A 53 10.42 -18.10 -7.70
CA LYS A 53 11.70 -18.82 -7.58
C LYS A 53 12.90 -17.87 -7.44
N THR A 54 12.81 -16.66 -7.97
CA THR A 54 13.92 -15.69 -7.94
C THR A 54 14.10 -15.05 -6.55
N GLU A 55 13.03 -14.86 -5.83
CA GLU A 55 13.03 -14.27 -4.48
C GLU A 55 12.81 -15.32 -3.38
N HIS A 56 12.63 -16.60 -3.76
CA HIS A 56 12.27 -17.70 -2.85
C HIS A 56 11.09 -17.38 -1.95
N GLN A 57 10.03 -16.80 -2.52
CA GLN A 57 8.84 -16.35 -1.80
C GLN A 57 7.56 -16.90 -2.42
N ALA A 58 6.55 -17.09 -1.60
CA ALA A 58 5.18 -17.21 -2.07
C ALA A 58 4.73 -15.86 -2.67
N ALA A 59 3.98 -15.86 -3.74
CA ALA A 59 3.26 -14.66 -4.17
C ALA A 59 1.93 -14.60 -3.39
N PHE A 60 2.01 -14.22 -2.11
CA PHE A 60 0.97 -14.44 -1.11
C PHE A 60 -0.30 -13.60 -1.28
N HIS A 61 -0.31 -12.61 -2.16
CA HIS A 61 -1.43 -11.69 -2.35
C HIS A 61 -2.79 -12.35 -2.62
N PRO A 62 -2.95 -13.47 -3.37
CA PRO A 62 -4.26 -14.11 -3.55
C PRO A 62 -4.78 -14.71 -2.25
N LYS A 63 -3.93 -15.44 -1.50
CA LYS A 63 -4.27 -16.04 -0.21
C LYS A 63 -4.55 -14.99 0.84
N TYR A 64 -3.76 -13.91 0.87
CA TYR A 64 -3.99 -12.76 1.74
C TYR A 64 -5.35 -12.14 1.51
N ARG A 65 -5.74 -11.90 0.27
CA ARG A 65 -7.03 -11.32 -0.10
C ARG A 65 -8.21 -12.20 0.30
N LYS A 66 -8.09 -13.52 0.14
CA LYS A 66 -9.09 -14.49 0.61
C LYS A 66 -9.31 -14.41 2.13
N ASN A 67 -8.26 -14.12 2.89
CA ASN A 67 -8.27 -14.10 4.35
C ASN A 67 -8.46 -12.69 4.96
N ILE A 68 -8.61 -11.65 4.15
CA ILE A 68 -8.76 -10.25 4.61
C ILE A 68 -9.91 -10.07 5.60
N GLN A 69 -11.03 -10.79 5.42
CA GLN A 69 -12.18 -10.68 6.32
C GLN A 69 -11.88 -11.17 7.75
N ALA A 70 -11.02 -12.16 7.89
CA ALA A 70 -10.63 -12.69 9.21
C ALA A 70 -9.63 -11.75 9.93
N LYS A 71 -8.90 -10.90 9.19
CA LYS A 71 -7.88 -9.99 9.74
C LYS A 71 -8.40 -8.57 10.04
N LYS A 72 -9.66 -8.26 9.71
CA LYS A 72 -10.24 -6.91 9.88
C LYS A 72 -10.24 -6.38 11.31
N THR A 73 -10.27 -7.24 12.31
CA THR A 73 -10.40 -6.82 13.71
C THR A 73 -9.10 -6.40 14.37
N THR A 74 -7.94 -6.88 13.90
CA THR A 74 -6.66 -6.63 14.58
C THR A 74 -5.96 -5.34 14.16
N ASN A 75 -6.41 -4.71 13.08
CA ASN A 75 -5.68 -3.59 12.49
C ASN A 75 -6.32 -2.23 12.76
N ILE A 76 -7.62 -2.16 13.06
CA ILE A 76 -8.32 -0.90 13.38
C ILE A 76 -7.73 -0.27 14.64
N GLU A 77 -7.44 -1.07 15.67
CA GLU A 77 -6.81 -0.60 16.92
C GLU A 77 -5.43 0.04 16.69
N LYS A 78 -4.73 -0.35 15.63
CA LYS A 78 -3.38 0.18 15.34
C LYS A 78 -3.39 1.55 14.65
N THR A 79 -4.53 2.01 14.14
CA THR A 79 -4.67 3.36 13.57
C THR A 79 -4.99 4.42 14.61
N GLU A 80 -5.38 3.99 15.79
CA GLU A 80 -5.74 4.91 16.89
C GLU A 80 -4.56 5.74 17.40
N PHE A 81 -3.31 5.41 17.02
CA PHE A 81 -2.13 6.16 17.47
C PHE A 81 -2.13 7.64 17.04
N LEU A 82 -2.75 7.98 15.90
CA LEU A 82 -2.88 9.37 15.45
C LEU A 82 -3.92 10.17 16.25
N ILE A 83 -4.90 9.51 16.86
CA ILE A 83 -6.00 10.16 17.55
C ILE A 83 -5.53 11.15 18.64
N PRO A 84 -4.60 10.79 19.54
CA PRO A 84 -4.09 11.73 20.53
C PRO A 84 -3.43 12.97 19.91
N HIS A 85 -2.66 12.76 18.85
CA HIS A 85 -1.97 13.84 18.14
C HIS A 85 -2.94 14.76 17.40
N ILE A 86 -3.97 14.20 16.74
CA ILE A 86 -5.03 14.99 16.09
C ILE A 86 -5.80 15.83 17.13
N LYS A 87 -6.11 15.23 18.29
CA LYS A 87 -6.75 15.95 19.40
C LYS A 87 -5.88 17.11 19.91
N ASP A 88 -4.55 16.91 19.97
CA ASP A 88 -3.61 17.98 20.34
C ASP A 88 -3.57 19.09 19.30
N CYS A 89 -3.53 18.75 18.01
CA CYS A 89 -3.64 19.72 16.92
C CYS A 89 -4.92 20.58 17.04
N ILE A 90 -6.06 19.93 17.30
CA ILE A 90 -7.33 20.64 17.51
C ILE A 90 -7.28 21.59 18.72
N LYS A 91 -6.68 21.17 19.83
CA LYS A 91 -6.49 22.01 21.03
C LYS A 91 -5.60 23.22 20.73
N LYS A 92 -4.59 23.05 19.89
CA LYS A 92 -3.68 24.11 19.43
C LYS A 92 -4.30 25.03 18.36
N GLY A 93 -5.55 24.75 17.94
CA GLY A 93 -6.28 25.57 16.97
C GLY A 93 -5.98 25.28 15.51
N TYR A 94 -5.30 24.16 15.21
CA TYR A 94 -5.10 23.72 13.82
C TYR A 94 -6.43 23.22 13.23
N LYS A 95 -6.73 23.66 12.03
CA LYS A 95 -7.89 23.25 11.23
C LYS A 95 -7.54 22.26 10.12
N GLU A 96 -6.26 22.09 9.88
CA GLU A 96 -5.72 21.15 8.89
C GLU A 96 -4.59 20.33 9.48
N ILE A 97 -4.45 19.12 8.98
CA ILE A 97 -3.34 18.21 9.24
C ILE A 97 -2.70 17.76 7.94
N ASN A 98 -1.43 17.41 8.01
CA ASN A 98 -0.67 16.92 6.87
C ASN A 98 -0.18 15.50 7.18
N ILE A 99 -0.35 14.60 6.23
CA ILE A 99 0.15 13.23 6.29
C ILE A 99 1.09 13.04 5.11
N ILE A 100 2.36 12.75 5.41
CA ILE A 100 3.39 12.53 4.40
C ILE A 100 3.84 11.09 4.45
N THR A 101 3.75 10.41 3.32
CA THR A 101 4.25 9.05 3.18
C THR A 101 5.66 9.05 2.60
N LEU A 102 6.57 8.42 3.32
CA LEU A 102 7.92 8.10 2.85
C LEU A 102 7.92 6.66 2.33
N GLY A 103 8.08 6.49 1.01
CA GLY A 103 8.05 5.16 0.41
C GLY A 103 8.18 5.20 -1.11
N ILE A 104 8.64 4.11 -1.71
CA ILE A 104 8.88 3.98 -3.14
C ILE A 104 8.13 2.79 -3.74
N GLY A 105 7.96 2.77 -5.06
CA GLY A 105 7.34 1.67 -5.80
C GLY A 105 5.96 1.29 -5.25
N GLY A 106 5.78 0.05 -4.85
CA GLY A 106 4.50 -0.43 -4.30
C GLY A 106 4.04 0.27 -3.01
N SER A 107 4.97 0.88 -2.27
CA SER A 107 4.64 1.69 -1.09
C SER A 107 4.19 3.12 -1.44
N TYR A 108 4.24 3.51 -2.70
CA TYR A 108 3.83 4.80 -3.23
C TYR A 108 2.66 4.68 -4.20
N GLU A 109 2.82 3.88 -5.26
CA GLU A 109 1.88 3.85 -6.40
C GLU A 109 0.47 3.39 -5.99
N GLY A 110 0.38 2.33 -5.16
CA GLY A 110 -0.89 1.81 -4.69
C GLY A 110 -1.63 2.80 -3.78
N PRO A 111 -1.00 3.31 -2.72
CA PRO A 111 -1.58 4.36 -1.86
C PRO A 111 -2.00 5.59 -2.63
N LYS A 112 -1.16 6.11 -3.53
CA LYS A 112 -1.47 7.28 -4.34
C LYS A 112 -2.70 7.06 -5.21
N LEU A 113 -2.75 5.91 -5.91
CA LEU A 113 -3.89 5.57 -6.76
C LEU A 113 -5.21 5.62 -5.98
N LEU A 114 -5.27 5.02 -4.78
CA LEU A 114 -6.50 5.00 -3.99
C LEU A 114 -6.84 6.37 -3.41
N LEU A 115 -5.87 7.11 -2.91
CA LEU A 115 -6.09 8.47 -2.38
C LEU A 115 -6.62 9.42 -3.46
N GLU A 116 -6.03 9.41 -4.66
CA GLU A 116 -6.46 10.25 -5.77
C GLU A 116 -7.84 9.83 -6.32
N SER A 117 -8.13 8.52 -6.31
CA SER A 117 -9.41 8.00 -6.84
C SER A 117 -10.57 8.25 -5.89
N PHE A 118 -10.35 8.18 -4.59
CA PHE A 118 -11.44 8.22 -3.62
C PHE A 118 -11.57 9.55 -2.87
N ASN A 119 -10.58 10.41 -2.91
CA ASN A 119 -10.51 11.79 -2.36
C ASN A 119 -11.64 12.12 -1.35
N ARG A 120 -11.76 11.36 -0.27
CA ARG A 120 -12.77 11.57 0.76
C ARG A 120 -12.11 12.01 2.06
N PRO A 121 -12.70 12.99 2.79
CA PRO A 121 -12.24 13.33 4.12
C PRO A 121 -12.32 12.09 5.02
N LEU A 122 -11.17 11.65 5.52
CA LEU A 122 -11.00 10.36 6.23
C LEU A 122 -11.71 10.28 7.58
N TYR A 123 -12.05 11.39 8.21
CA TYR A 123 -12.58 11.36 9.57
C TYR A 123 -13.75 12.32 9.75
N ARG A 124 -14.96 11.80 9.60
CA ARG A 124 -16.18 12.51 10.07
C ARG A 124 -16.17 12.74 11.57
N GLU A 125 -15.39 11.97 12.34
CA GLU A 125 -15.31 12.06 13.80
C GLU A 125 -14.54 13.29 14.28
N PHE A 126 -13.70 13.90 13.44
CA PHE A 126 -12.95 15.11 13.78
C PHE A 126 -13.49 16.33 13.04
N SER A 127 -14.72 16.69 13.32
CA SER A 127 -15.43 17.84 12.68
C SER A 127 -14.69 19.18 12.77
N LYS A 128 -13.69 19.29 13.64
CA LYS A 128 -12.84 20.49 13.79
C LYS A 128 -11.64 20.50 12.84
N ILE A 129 -11.29 19.37 12.23
CA ILE A 129 -10.30 19.32 11.15
C ILE A 129 -11.04 19.47 9.83
N GLU A 130 -10.84 20.62 9.21
CA GLU A 130 -11.53 20.99 7.97
C GLU A 130 -10.85 20.35 6.74
N LYS A 131 -9.53 20.06 6.85
CA LYS A 131 -8.73 19.55 5.73
C LYS A 131 -7.65 18.59 6.19
N THR A 132 -7.52 17.49 5.47
CA THR A 132 -6.37 16.58 5.55
C THR A 132 -5.63 16.60 4.22
N ASN A 133 -4.38 16.99 4.26
CA ASN A 133 -3.51 17.00 3.09
C ASN A 133 -2.66 15.73 3.08
N TYR A 134 -2.57 15.10 1.94
CA TYR A 134 -1.73 13.91 1.72
C TYR A 134 -0.66 14.22 0.70
N ASP A 135 0.58 13.83 0.97
CA ASP A 135 1.66 13.92 -0.01
C ASP A 135 2.65 12.76 0.19
N PHE A 136 3.51 12.58 -0.79
CA PHE A 136 4.48 11.50 -0.84
C PHE A 136 5.88 12.05 -1.09
N ILE A 137 6.87 11.46 -0.44
CA ILE A 137 8.29 11.66 -0.72
C ILE A 137 8.84 10.31 -1.15
N THR A 138 9.31 10.24 -2.39
CA THR A 138 9.61 8.98 -3.08
C THR A 138 11.09 8.74 -3.30
N GLY A 139 11.93 9.64 -2.86
CA GLY A 139 13.37 9.55 -3.07
C GLY A 139 14.16 10.17 -1.94
N SER A 140 15.48 10.05 -2.05
CA SER A 140 16.45 10.63 -1.10
C SER A 140 16.89 12.05 -1.50
N ASP A 141 16.20 12.68 -2.47
CA ASP A 141 16.54 14.02 -2.95
C ASP A 141 16.17 15.09 -1.89
N PRO A 142 17.13 15.81 -1.32
CA PRO A 142 16.87 16.87 -0.36
C PRO A 142 16.01 18.00 -0.94
N ILE A 143 16.10 18.28 -2.22
CA ILE A 143 15.33 19.34 -2.88
C ILE A 143 13.85 18.92 -2.98
N GLU A 144 13.57 17.66 -3.31
CA GLU A 144 12.21 17.13 -3.26
C GLU A 144 11.66 17.27 -1.85
N PHE A 145 12.42 16.84 -0.85
CA PHE A 145 12.02 16.92 0.55
C PHE A 145 11.70 18.36 0.97
N GLU A 146 12.63 19.30 0.75
CA GLU A 146 12.46 20.71 1.11
C GLU A 146 11.24 21.34 0.43
N ASN A 147 11.02 21.07 -0.85
CA ASN A 147 9.86 21.58 -1.59
C ASN A 147 8.54 21.08 -1.01
N LYS A 148 8.48 19.81 -0.60
CA LYS A 148 7.29 19.19 -0.02
C LYS A 148 6.93 19.73 1.35
N ILE A 149 7.93 20.02 2.18
CA ILE A 149 7.71 20.49 3.56
C ILE A 149 7.69 22.01 3.72
N LYS A 150 8.07 22.76 2.67
CA LYS A 150 8.34 24.21 2.72
C LYS A 150 7.28 25.06 3.42
N PHE A 151 6.01 24.69 3.25
CA PHE A 151 4.87 25.43 3.84
C PHE A 151 4.20 24.67 4.98
N LEU A 152 4.74 23.53 5.39
CA LEU A 152 4.21 22.71 6.45
C LEU A 152 4.79 23.12 7.81
N LYS A 153 4.08 22.75 8.86
CA LYS A 153 4.56 22.93 10.24
C LYS A 153 4.75 21.58 10.89
N PRO A 154 5.86 21.35 11.60
CA PRO A 154 6.08 20.08 12.30
C PRO A 154 4.94 19.70 13.25
N ASP A 155 4.28 20.68 13.86
CA ASP A 155 3.25 20.45 14.87
C ASP A 155 2.02 19.71 14.35
N ASN A 156 1.60 19.96 13.10
CA ASN A 156 0.41 19.37 12.49
C ASN A 156 0.74 18.44 11.30
N THR A 157 1.99 17.93 11.24
CA THR A 157 2.44 17.03 10.18
C THR A 157 2.84 15.67 10.76
N PHE A 158 2.34 14.59 10.14
CA PHE A 158 2.54 13.21 10.52
C PHE A 158 3.19 12.44 9.37
N PHE A 159 3.94 11.40 9.68
CA PHE A 159 4.67 10.62 8.69
C PHE A 159 4.31 9.14 8.74
N ILE A 160 4.00 8.59 7.57
CA ILE A 160 3.88 7.15 7.33
C ILE A 160 5.16 6.70 6.62
N VAL A 161 5.90 5.79 7.24
CA VAL A 161 7.12 5.24 6.64
C VAL A 161 6.82 3.85 6.14
N SER A 162 6.63 3.74 4.83
CA SER A 162 6.19 2.51 4.18
C SER A 162 7.35 1.83 3.44
N SER A 163 7.87 0.75 4.02
CA SER A 163 8.94 -0.04 3.43
C SER A 163 8.89 -1.47 3.90
N LYS A 164 8.81 -2.43 2.97
CA LYS A 164 8.73 -3.86 3.28
C LYS A 164 9.89 -4.32 4.17
N SER A 165 11.12 -4.06 3.77
CA SER A 165 12.33 -4.46 4.51
C SER A 165 12.74 -3.49 5.59
N PHE A 166 12.27 -2.24 5.52
CA PHE A 166 12.74 -1.11 6.33
C PHE A 166 14.28 -0.95 6.29
N SER A 167 14.84 -1.15 5.08
CA SER A 167 16.29 -1.07 4.79
C SER A 167 16.59 -0.50 3.41
N THR A 168 15.56 0.03 2.71
CA THR A 168 15.73 0.67 1.40
C THR A 168 16.40 2.02 1.62
N ASP A 169 17.56 2.24 1.04
CA ASP A 169 18.41 3.40 1.30
C ASP A 169 17.69 4.73 1.08
N GLU A 170 16.94 4.86 0.00
CA GLU A 170 16.18 6.07 -0.31
C GLU A 170 15.13 6.38 0.76
N THR A 171 14.42 5.34 1.25
CA THR A 171 13.42 5.51 2.31
C THR A 171 14.08 5.88 3.64
N ILE A 172 15.24 5.31 3.94
CA ILE A 172 15.98 5.60 5.18
C ILE A 172 16.56 7.01 5.16
N GLU A 173 17.09 7.47 4.04
CA GLU A 173 17.58 8.85 3.93
C GLU A 173 16.43 9.86 4.06
N SER A 174 15.30 9.64 3.41
CA SER A 174 14.10 10.46 3.58
C SER A 174 13.62 10.48 5.04
N LEU A 175 13.66 9.31 5.71
CA LEU A 175 13.32 9.21 7.13
C LEU A 175 14.24 10.05 8.03
N LYS A 176 15.54 10.05 7.77
CA LYS A 176 16.50 10.88 8.53
C LYS A 176 16.21 12.37 8.35
N MET A 177 15.95 12.81 7.12
CA MET A 177 15.53 14.19 6.84
C MET A 177 14.24 14.55 7.58
N ALA A 178 13.24 13.69 7.54
CA ALA A 178 11.97 13.89 8.21
C ALA A 178 12.12 13.94 9.75
N PHE A 179 12.97 13.10 10.35
CA PHE A 179 13.26 13.16 11.78
C PHE A 179 13.91 14.48 12.19
N ASN A 180 14.89 14.94 11.41
CA ASN A 180 15.56 16.21 11.68
C ASN A 180 14.60 17.39 11.59
N TRP A 181 13.71 17.37 10.61
CA TRP A 181 12.72 18.42 10.42
C TRP A 181 11.61 18.41 11.46
N SER A 182 11.07 17.21 11.77
CA SER A 182 9.95 17.06 12.72
C SER A 182 10.34 17.30 14.17
N GLY A 183 11.54 16.84 14.56
CA GLY A 183 12.01 16.85 15.96
C GLY A 183 11.24 15.93 16.90
N ASP A 184 10.20 15.23 16.43
CA ASP A 184 9.33 14.38 17.26
C ASP A 184 9.03 13.04 16.57
N LYS A 185 9.67 11.98 17.04
CA LYS A 185 9.49 10.63 16.51
C LYS A 185 8.12 10.01 16.82
N SER A 186 7.37 10.55 17.77
CA SER A 186 6.03 10.05 18.09
C SER A 186 5.00 10.29 16.97
N LYS A 187 5.33 11.16 16.03
CA LYS A 187 4.50 11.48 14.85
C LYS A 187 4.74 10.53 13.66
N PHE A 188 5.52 9.49 13.85
CA PHE A 188 5.89 8.53 12.82
C PHE A 188 5.27 7.17 13.08
N VAL A 189 4.70 6.58 12.03
CA VAL A 189 4.28 5.18 11.99
C VAL A 189 5.03 4.45 10.89
N ALA A 190 5.47 3.24 11.17
CA ALA A 190 6.06 2.37 10.17
C ALA A 190 5.02 1.36 9.67
N ILE A 191 4.95 1.17 8.35
CA ILE A 191 4.24 0.05 7.73
C ILE A 191 5.31 -0.85 7.12
N THR A 192 5.52 -2.03 7.72
CA THR A 192 6.67 -2.86 7.35
C THR A 192 6.45 -4.34 7.65
N ALA A 193 7.12 -5.22 6.89
CA ALA A 193 7.27 -6.64 7.23
C ALA A 193 8.46 -6.90 8.17
N SER A 194 9.20 -5.85 8.56
CA SER A 194 10.39 -5.94 9.41
C SER A 194 10.30 -4.99 10.61
N PRO A 195 9.40 -5.25 11.58
CA PRO A 195 9.19 -4.36 12.74
C PRO A 195 10.45 -4.05 13.53
N HIS A 196 11.35 -5.03 13.63
CA HIS A 196 12.62 -4.86 14.33
C HIS A 196 13.48 -3.75 13.72
N ASN A 197 13.50 -3.67 12.38
CA ASN A 197 14.26 -2.62 11.69
C ASN A 197 13.65 -1.23 11.95
N ALA A 198 12.33 -1.08 11.92
CA ALA A 198 11.69 0.19 12.26
C ALA A 198 12.01 0.65 13.68
N LYS A 199 11.98 -0.27 14.65
CA LYS A 199 12.32 0.01 16.06
C LYS A 199 13.76 0.46 16.26
N LYS A 200 14.73 -0.01 15.46
CA LYS A 200 16.13 0.47 15.51
C LYS A 200 16.24 1.97 15.22
N TYR A 201 15.36 2.53 14.39
CA TYR A 201 15.29 3.97 14.13
C TYR A 201 14.49 4.74 15.18
N GLY A 202 13.88 4.04 16.15
CA GLY A 202 13.11 4.65 17.23
C GLY A 202 11.64 4.86 16.89
N ILE A 203 11.12 4.22 15.83
CA ILE A 203 9.70 4.22 15.53
C ILE A 203 9.06 3.05 16.30
N ASN A 204 8.24 3.39 17.29
CA ASN A 204 7.57 2.41 18.15
C ASN A 204 6.18 2.00 17.61
N GLN A 205 5.56 2.86 16.81
CA GLN A 205 4.28 2.59 16.17
C GLN A 205 4.52 1.83 14.88
N VAL A 206 4.16 0.55 14.85
CA VAL A 206 4.42 -0.32 13.69
C VAL A 206 3.17 -1.08 13.32
N ILE A 207 2.78 -0.93 12.05
CA ILE A 207 1.77 -1.73 11.39
C ILE A 207 2.50 -2.80 10.58
N GLU A 208 2.35 -4.03 11.00
CA GLU A 208 3.03 -5.17 10.39
C GLU A 208 2.20 -5.76 9.25
N PHE A 209 2.85 -6.21 8.19
CA PHE A 209 2.24 -6.98 7.12
C PHE A 209 3.13 -8.15 6.69
N ASP A 210 2.55 -9.10 5.96
CA ASP A 210 3.26 -10.31 5.54
C ASP A 210 4.41 -10.02 4.58
N LYS A 211 5.60 -10.52 4.91
CA LYS A 211 6.80 -10.40 4.07
C LYS A 211 6.66 -11.03 2.68
N GLU A 212 5.74 -11.98 2.54
CA GLU A 212 5.48 -12.70 1.28
C GLU A 212 4.55 -11.94 0.33
N ILE A 213 4.04 -10.78 0.73
CA ILE A 213 3.31 -9.88 -0.17
C ILE A 213 4.34 -9.11 -1.00
N GLY A 214 4.34 -9.33 -2.32
CA GLY A 214 5.20 -8.59 -3.25
C GLY A 214 4.78 -7.13 -3.35
N GLY A 215 5.76 -6.20 -3.47
CA GLY A 215 5.50 -4.75 -3.52
C GLY A 215 4.46 -4.34 -4.56
N ARG A 216 4.58 -4.85 -5.80
CA ARG A 216 3.62 -4.57 -6.90
C ARG A 216 2.20 -5.11 -6.68
N TYR A 217 2.00 -5.99 -5.70
CA TYR A 217 0.70 -6.57 -5.36
C TYR A 217 0.18 -6.10 -4.00
N SER A 218 0.83 -5.12 -3.38
CA SER A 218 0.56 -4.70 -2.01
C SER A 218 -0.64 -3.75 -1.85
N ILE A 219 -1.26 -3.33 -2.95
CA ILE A 219 -2.37 -2.36 -2.94
C ILE A 219 -3.53 -2.76 -2.00
N TRP A 220 -3.77 -4.04 -1.78
CA TRP A 220 -4.80 -4.53 -0.85
C TRP A 220 -4.24 -4.94 0.52
N SER A 221 -2.99 -4.63 0.80
CA SER A 221 -2.33 -4.90 2.07
C SER A 221 -2.38 -3.67 3.00
N PRO A 222 -1.89 -3.78 4.24
CA PRO A 222 -1.75 -2.63 5.13
C PRO A 222 -1.00 -1.44 4.53
N ILE A 223 -0.12 -1.67 3.55
CA ILE A 223 0.60 -0.59 2.84
C ILE A 223 -0.36 0.47 2.27
N THR A 224 -1.55 0.07 1.82
CA THR A 224 -2.50 1.02 1.24
C THR A 224 -3.71 1.28 2.14
N GLN A 225 -4.06 0.34 3.01
CA GLN A 225 -5.25 0.44 3.87
C GLN A 225 -5.15 1.51 4.97
N TYR A 226 -3.95 2.01 5.25
CA TYR A 226 -3.66 2.97 6.33
C TYR A 226 -3.23 4.35 5.80
N HIS A 227 -3.37 4.59 4.52
CA HIS A 227 -3.23 5.88 3.88
C HIS A 227 -4.62 6.49 3.63
#